data_c8764e39c37a639838f9e5b288093eef
#
_entry.id   c8764e39c37a639838f9e5b288093eef
#
_cell.length_a   1.000
_cell.length_b   1.000
_cell.length_c   1.000
_cell.angle_alpha   90.00
_cell.angle_beta   90.00
_cell.angle_gamma   90.00
#
_symmetry.space_group_name_H-M   'P 1'
#
loop_
_entity.id
_entity.type
_entity.pdbx_description
1 polymer ?
#
loop_
_entity_poly.entity_id
_entity_poly.type
_entity_poly.pdbx_seq_one_letter_code
_entity_poly.pdbx_strand_id
1 'polypeptide(L)'
;MFVGSHERPILRELIKHLDSRFAVLLFGLRRVGKTTTFYQLIKHLLRIGSDERKVLYFSFDDQSATIQNIVALYEEKIIKKKLGDIDRIFFFFDEIQKVADWQSAIKQLYDLHPNVKIFLSGSASVTLEKNARESLAGRMIDIYAAPLTFKEFLDWKNNKVALDNPELAQGEIQPLLMDYLRKGGFPELAHEESDDAVRQYLKNLILERIIYRDLPQEFALKDAELLRTLLEYIVREPGNIVNVERLARDTGRSKITIGNYLGYLQYGLLVRAIGNLRPGFLIASRKGKKYYPVSPAFCFAYRSDFYTDALLAKVAESAVAMKLNAEYYYRNGFEIDFVRKDGQEILPIEVKWGKPDEVQLKAFMEKFSIPSGILVTRDVFRDERSGIRLVPLWKFLLED
;
A
#
# COMPACT_ATOMS: atom_id res chain seq x y z
N MET A 1 21.21 -11.55 -12.16
CA MET A 1 20.02 -10.84 -11.68
C MET A 1 19.71 -11.32 -10.26
N PHE A 2 19.86 -10.47 -9.24
CA PHE A 2 19.60 -10.84 -7.85
C PHE A 2 18.08 -10.97 -7.66
N VAL A 3 17.54 -12.17 -7.75
CA VAL A 3 16.23 -12.50 -7.19
C VAL A 3 16.43 -12.56 -5.69
N GLY A 4 15.91 -11.59 -4.95
CA GLY A 4 16.08 -11.51 -3.50
C GLY A 4 15.75 -12.85 -2.82
N SER A 5 16.50 -13.19 -1.79
CA SER A 5 16.35 -14.45 -1.03
C SER A 5 15.04 -14.52 -0.24
N HIS A 6 14.39 -13.38 0.01
CA HIS A 6 13.18 -13.29 0.80
C HIS A 6 11.92 -13.36 -0.07
N GLU A 7 11.10 -14.35 0.17
CA GLU A 7 9.81 -14.51 -0.51
C GLU A 7 8.72 -13.77 0.27
N ARG A 8 8.05 -12.83 -0.39
CA ARG A 8 6.94 -12.09 0.22
C ARG A 8 5.65 -12.91 0.23
N PRO A 9 4.76 -12.75 1.23
CA PRO A 9 3.43 -13.39 1.26
C PRO A 9 2.62 -13.16 -0.02
N ILE A 10 2.77 -12.00 -0.67
CA ILE A 10 2.11 -11.68 -1.93
C ILE A 10 2.46 -12.64 -3.08
N LEU A 11 3.64 -13.28 -3.04
CA LEU A 11 3.99 -14.33 -4.00
C LEU A 11 3.03 -15.52 -3.89
N ARG A 12 2.68 -15.92 -2.67
CA ARG A 12 1.72 -17.02 -2.43
C ARG A 12 0.33 -16.67 -2.97
N GLU A 13 -0.05 -15.40 -2.88
CA GLU A 13 -1.31 -14.92 -3.45
C GLU A 13 -1.30 -15.04 -4.98
N LEU A 14 -0.22 -14.61 -5.63
CA LEU A 14 -0.07 -14.78 -7.09
C LEU A 14 -0.11 -16.24 -7.52
N ILE A 15 0.53 -17.13 -6.75
CA ILE A 15 0.57 -18.58 -7.02
C ILE A 15 -0.85 -19.18 -7.03
N LYS A 16 -1.76 -18.77 -6.15
CA LYS A 16 -3.16 -19.23 -6.14
C LYS A 16 -3.89 -18.96 -7.46
N HIS A 17 -3.45 -17.95 -8.19
CA HIS A 17 -4.07 -17.55 -9.43
C HIS A 17 -3.41 -18.15 -10.68
N LEU A 18 -2.40 -19.01 -10.54
CA LEU A 18 -1.72 -19.63 -11.70
C LEU A 18 -2.70 -20.36 -12.62
N ASP A 19 -3.62 -21.12 -12.06
CA ASP A 19 -4.57 -21.94 -12.83
C ASP A 19 -5.88 -21.20 -13.15
N SER A 20 -6.10 -20.03 -12.58
CA SER A 20 -7.28 -19.23 -12.89
C SER A 20 -7.16 -18.60 -14.28
N ARG A 21 -8.28 -18.44 -14.97
CA ARG A 21 -8.32 -17.76 -16.27
C ARG A 21 -8.07 -16.25 -16.14
N PHE A 22 -8.42 -15.62 -15.03
CA PHE A 22 -8.33 -14.18 -14.85
C PHE A 22 -6.91 -13.66 -15.11
N ALA A 23 -6.76 -12.55 -15.82
CA ALA A 23 -5.55 -11.76 -15.79
C ALA A 23 -5.32 -11.24 -14.35
N VAL A 24 -4.08 -11.11 -13.91
CA VAL A 24 -3.75 -10.61 -12.58
C VAL A 24 -2.96 -9.33 -12.70
N LEU A 25 -3.45 -8.25 -12.09
CA LEU A 25 -2.75 -6.98 -12.00
C LEU A 25 -2.14 -6.81 -10.62
N LEU A 26 -0.80 -6.82 -10.56
CA LEU A 26 -0.03 -6.49 -9.37
C LEU A 26 0.26 -4.99 -9.37
N PHE A 27 -0.48 -4.22 -8.57
CA PHE A 27 -0.32 -2.77 -8.50
C PHE A 27 0.19 -2.31 -7.13
N GLY A 28 0.81 -1.17 -7.07
CA GLY A 28 1.33 -0.60 -5.82
C GLY A 28 2.35 0.48 -6.05
N LEU A 29 2.84 1.06 -4.95
CA LEU A 29 3.89 2.09 -4.98
C LEU A 29 5.11 1.64 -5.78
N ARG A 30 5.87 2.62 -6.26
CA ARG A 30 7.21 2.36 -6.79
C ARG A 30 8.09 1.76 -5.70
N ARG A 31 9.00 0.85 -6.09
CA ARG A 31 10.05 0.26 -5.23
C ARG A 31 9.55 -0.62 -4.07
N VAL A 32 8.30 -1.09 -4.11
CA VAL A 32 7.78 -2.09 -3.15
C VAL A 32 8.09 -3.54 -3.55
N GLY A 33 8.79 -3.76 -4.68
CA GLY A 33 9.24 -5.08 -5.10
C GLY A 33 8.32 -5.83 -6.07
N LYS A 34 7.44 -5.14 -6.83
CA LYS A 34 6.56 -5.77 -7.85
C LYS A 34 7.33 -6.60 -8.86
N THR A 35 8.31 -6.01 -9.52
CA THR A 35 9.19 -6.68 -10.50
C THR A 35 9.91 -7.88 -9.89
N THR A 36 10.43 -7.74 -8.66
CA THR A 36 11.08 -8.83 -7.94
C THR A 36 10.10 -9.98 -7.68
N THR A 37 8.86 -9.68 -7.33
CA THR A 37 7.81 -10.69 -7.13
C THR A 37 7.51 -11.43 -8.44
N PHE A 38 7.50 -10.75 -9.59
CA PHE A 38 7.38 -11.42 -10.89
C PHE A 38 8.55 -12.38 -11.16
N TYR A 39 9.79 -11.97 -10.89
CA TYR A 39 10.93 -12.87 -11.04
C TYR A 39 10.85 -14.08 -10.11
N GLN A 40 10.35 -13.90 -8.88
CA GLN A 40 10.13 -15.00 -7.95
C GLN A 40 9.05 -15.96 -8.46
N LEU A 41 7.97 -15.44 -9.03
CA LEU A 41 6.89 -16.24 -9.62
C LEU A 41 7.38 -17.01 -10.87
N ILE A 42 8.17 -16.37 -11.72
CA ILE A 42 8.82 -17.03 -12.87
C ILE A 42 9.75 -18.15 -12.40
N LYS A 43 10.57 -17.88 -11.38
CA LYS A 43 11.44 -18.91 -10.79
C LYS A 43 10.64 -20.09 -10.21
N HIS A 44 9.49 -19.80 -9.60
CA HIS A 44 8.56 -20.83 -9.12
C HIS A 44 8.04 -21.67 -10.27
N LEU A 45 7.55 -21.06 -11.37
CA LEU A 45 7.08 -21.77 -12.57
C LEU A 45 8.15 -22.71 -13.15
N LEU A 46 9.38 -22.23 -13.29
CA LEU A 46 10.48 -23.06 -13.80
C LEU A 46 10.81 -24.22 -12.85
N ARG A 47 10.74 -24.03 -11.54
CA ARG A 47 10.95 -25.09 -10.54
C ARG A 47 9.90 -26.21 -10.60
N ILE A 48 8.64 -25.85 -10.90
CA ILE A 48 7.57 -26.84 -11.04
C ILE A 48 7.50 -27.48 -12.44
N GLY A 49 8.52 -27.23 -13.29
CA GLY A 49 8.70 -27.89 -14.57
C GLY A 49 8.07 -27.18 -15.78
N SER A 50 7.69 -25.92 -15.67
CA SER A 50 7.27 -25.15 -16.85
C SER A 50 8.44 -25.00 -17.84
N ASP A 51 8.18 -25.20 -19.13
CA ASP A 51 9.16 -24.95 -20.19
C ASP A 51 9.48 -23.44 -20.23
N GLU A 52 10.75 -23.08 -20.16
CA GLU A 52 11.22 -21.69 -20.16
C GLU A 52 10.73 -20.90 -21.37
N ARG A 53 10.58 -21.55 -22.51
CA ARG A 53 10.05 -20.94 -23.74
C ARG A 53 8.57 -20.57 -23.64
N LYS A 54 7.83 -21.14 -22.66
CA LYS A 54 6.43 -20.84 -22.39
C LYS A 54 6.24 -19.72 -21.36
N VAL A 55 7.32 -19.06 -20.93
CA VAL A 55 7.28 -17.94 -19.98
C VAL A 55 7.88 -16.71 -20.65
N LEU A 56 7.02 -15.73 -20.94
CA LEU A 56 7.44 -14.44 -21.48
C LEU A 56 7.42 -13.38 -20.38
N TYR A 57 8.54 -12.72 -20.15
CA TYR A 57 8.63 -11.49 -19.34
C TYR A 57 9.04 -10.32 -20.23
N PHE A 58 8.31 -9.22 -20.17
CA PHE A 58 8.64 -7.98 -20.85
C PHE A 58 8.34 -6.77 -19.97
N SER A 59 9.32 -5.85 -19.86
CA SER A 59 9.16 -4.58 -19.19
C SER A 59 9.03 -3.45 -20.21
N PHE A 60 8.01 -2.62 -20.02
CA PHE A 60 7.78 -1.43 -20.84
C PHE A 60 8.53 -0.20 -20.31
N ASP A 61 9.44 -0.36 -19.33
CA ASP A 61 10.11 0.78 -18.71
C ASP A 61 11.00 1.56 -19.70
N ASP A 62 11.73 0.85 -20.55
CA ASP A 62 12.73 1.42 -21.45
C ASP A 62 12.42 1.31 -22.94
N GLN A 63 11.27 0.75 -23.32
CA GLN A 63 10.97 0.44 -24.73
C GLN A 63 9.54 0.84 -25.12
N SER A 64 9.43 1.62 -26.19
CA SER A 64 8.15 1.88 -26.85
C SER A 64 7.80 0.71 -27.78
N ALA A 65 7.16 -0.32 -27.25
CA ALA A 65 6.65 -1.45 -28.03
C ALA A 65 5.17 -1.65 -27.73
N THR A 66 4.42 -2.19 -28.67
CA THR A 66 3.03 -2.59 -28.45
C THR A 66 2.99 -4.05 -27.99
N ILE A 67 1.96 -4.42 -27.22
CA ILE A 67 1.75 -5.81 -26.79
C ILE A 67 1.65 -6.74 -28.00
N GLN A 68 0.96 -6.31 -29.06
CA GLN A 68 0.80 -7.09 -30.30
C GLN A 68 2.14 -7.40 -30.95
N ASN A 69 3.05 -6.40 -31.04
CA ASN A 69 4.38 -6.59 -31.63
C ASN A 69 5.20 -7.57 -30.81
N ILE A 70 5.14 -7.47 -29.48
CA ILE A 70 5.87 -8.39 -28.58
C ILE A 70 5.35 -9.82 -28.74
N VAL A 71 4.04 -10.01 -28.79
CA VAL A 71 3.41 -11.32 -28.97
C VAL A 71 3.78 -11.90 -30.34
N ALA A 72 3.74 -11.11 -31.43
CA ALA A 72 4.11 -11.56 -32.76
C ALA A 72 5.59 -11.99 -32.83
N LEU A 73 6.51 -11.20 -32.24
CA LEU A 73 7.92 -11.55 -32.17
C LEU A 73 8.16 -12.83 -31.33
N TYR A 74 7.42 -12.99 -30.25
CA TYR A 74 7.50 -14.17 -29.40
C TYR A 74 7.05 -15.43 -30.14
N GLU A 75 5.92 -15.37 -30.88
CA GLU A 75 5.46 -16.46 -31.74
C GLU A 75 6.51 -16.82 -32.79
N GLU A 76 7.06 -15.82 -33.49
CA GLU A 76 8.01 -16.03 -34.58
C GLU A 76 9.38 -16.52 -34.11
N LYS A 77 9.94 -15.89 -33.09
CA LYS A 77 11.36 -16.10 -32.73
C LYS A 77 11.56 -17.12 -31.61
N ILE A 78 10.65 -17.21 -30.65
CA ILE A 78 10.84 -18.01 -29.44
C ILE A 78 10.12 -19.35 -29.54
N ILE A 79 8.80 -19.34 -29.62
CA ILE A 79 8.01 -20.57 -29.61
C ILE A 79 7.86 -21.21 -30.99
N LYS A 80 8.03 -20.43 -32.07
CA LYS A 80 7.92 -20.85 -33.47
C LYS A 80 6.62 -21.61 -33.80
N LYS A 81 5.54 -21.19 -33.12
CA LYS A 81 4.17 -21.72 -33.26
C LYS A 81 3.19 -20.61 -32.96
N LYS A 82 1.92 -20.77 -33.32
CA LYS A 82 0.86 -19.86 -32.89
C LYS A 82 0.49 -20.11 -31.42
N LEU A 83 0.08 -19.06 -30.69
CA LEU A 83 -0.34 -19.19 -29.29
C LEU A 83 -1.43 -20.26 -29.11
N GLY A 84 -2.38 -20.34 -30.04
CA GLY A 84 -3.48 -21.31 -30.01
C GLY A 84 -3.05 -22.78 -30.08
N ASP A 85 -1.83 -23.08 -30.55
CA ASP A 85 -1.30 -24.44 -30.73
C ASP A 85 -0.52 -24.94 -29.47
N ILE A 86 -0.57 -24.18 -28.37
CA ILE A 86 0.20 -24.47 -27.15
C ILE A 86 -0.75 -24.57 -25.96
N ASP A 87 -0.59 -25.57 -25.13
CA ASP A 87 -1.49 -25.87 -24.02
C ASP A 87 -1.55 -24.75 -22.97
N ARG A 88 -0.41 -24.23 -22.51
CA ARG A 88 -0.33 -23.21 -21.47
C ARG A 88 0.89 -22.33 -21.67
N ILE A 89 0.68 -20.99 -21.57
CA ILE A 89 1.71 -19.95 -21.67
C ILE A 89 1.50 -18.93 -20.56
N PHE A 90 2.59 -18.37 -20.04
CA PHE A 90 2.59 -17.34 -18.99
C PHE A 90 3.21 -16.06 -19.52
N PHE A 91 2.44 -14.97 -19.52
CA PHE A 91 2.91 -13.65 -19.89
C PHE A 91 3.00 -12.75 -18.67
N PHE A 92 4.15 -12.11 -18.53
CA PHE A 92 4.44 -11.11 -17.50
C PHE A 92 4.77 -9.80 -18.17
N PHE A 93 3.86 -8.85 -18.08
CA PHE A 93 4.02 -7.49 -18.63
C PHE A 93 4.21 -6.51 -17.47
N ASP A 94 5.44 -5.98 -17.35
CA ASP A 94 5.84 -5.08 -16.29
C ASP A 94 5.71 -3.61 -16.72
N GLU A 95 5.28 -2.71 -15.82
CA GLU A 95 5.03 -1.28 -16.04
C GLU A 95 4.03 -1.01 -17.18
N ILE A 96 2.90 -1.75 -17.18
CA ILE A 96 1.91 -1.77 -18.27
C ILE A 96 1.30 -0.39 -18.57
N GLN A 97 1.23 0.55 -17.60
CA GLN A 97 0.72 1.91 -17.79
C GLN A 97 1.52 2.74 -18.80
N LYS A 98 2.67 2.28 -19.24
CA LYS A 98 3.46 2.93 -20.29
C LYS A 98 3.00 2.60 -21.69
N VAL A 99 2.11 1.62 -21.84
CA VAL A 99 1.55 1.21 -23.13
C VAL A 99 0.22 1.92 -23.34
N ALA A 100 0.14 2.70 -24.41
CA ALA A 100 -1.13 3.31 -24.80
C ALA A 100 -2.18 2.24 -25.12
N ASP A 101 -3.42 2.42 -24.65
CA ASP A 101 -4.56 1.51 -24.87
C ASP A 101 -4.26 0.03 -24.54
N TRP A 102 -3.44 -0.18 -23.49
CA TRP A 102 -3.06 -1.53 -23.03
C TRP A 102 -4.28 -2.40 -22.70
N GLN A 103 -5.36 -1.78 -22.24
CA GLN A 103 -6.59 -2.46 -21.83
C GLN A 103 -7.23 -3.20 -22.98
N SER A 104 -7.32 -2.56 -24.16
CA SER A 104 -7.86 -3.18 -25.38
C SER A 104 -6.98 -4.34 -25.83
N ALA A 105 -5.66 -4.17 -25.77
CA ALA A 105 -4.71 -5.20 -26.15
C ALA A 105 -4.79 -6.43 -25.21
N ILE A 106 -4.87 -6.20 -23.90
CA ILE A 106 -5.01 -7.29 -22.90
C ILE A 106 -6.37 -7.98 -23.04
N LYS A 107 -7.45 -7.21 -23.25
CA LYS A 107 -8.78 -7.78 -23.50
C LYS A 107 -8.77 -8.71 -24.72
N GLN A 108 -8.20 -8.25 -25.83
CA GLN A 108 -8.08 -9.05 -27.04
C GLN A 108 -7.28 -10.33 -26.79
N LEU A 109 -6.12 -10.23 -26.13
CA LEU A 109 -5.29 -11.37 -25.79
C LEU A 109 -6.04 -12.37 -24.89
N TYR A 110 -6.73 -11.88 -23.87
CA TYR A 110 -7.54 -12.69 -22.96
C TYR A 110 -8.69 -13.41 -23.67
N ASP A 111 -9.43 -12.70 -24.54
CA ASP A 111 -10.62 -13.26 -25.20
C ASP A 111 -10.24 -14.28 -26.29
N LEU A 112 -9.16 -14.05 -27.04
CA LEU A 112 -8.71 -14.92 -28.14
C LEU A 112 -7.85 -16.11 -27.71
N HIS A 113 -7.13 -16.01 -26.57
CA HIS A 113 -6.15 -17.00 -26.14
C HIS A 113 -6.40 -17.47 -24.71
N PRO A 114 -7.40 -18.34 -24.46
CA PRO A 114 -7.73 -18.83 -23.12
C PRO A 114 -6.63 -19.66 -22.45
N ASN A 115 -5.65 -20.14 -23.23
CA ASN A 115 -4.47 -20.86 -22.79
C ASN A 115 -3.34 -19.94 -22.28
N VAL A 116 -3.47 -18.62 -22.47
CA VAL A 116 -2.48 -17.63 -22.01
C VAL A 116 -2.87 -17.13 -20.63
N LYS A 117 -2.00 -17.34 -19.65
CA LYS A 117 -2.10 -16.72 -18.34
C LYS A 117 -1.35 -15.39 -18.31
N ILE A 118 -2.04 -14.32 -17.94
CA ILE A 118 -1.52 -12.95 -18.01
C ILE A 118 -1.30 -12.41 -16.60
N PHE A 119 -0.08 -11.95 -16.33
CA PHE A 119 0.30 -11.16 -15.17
C PHE A 119 0.75 -9.78 -15.62
N LEU A 120 0.18 -8.76 -15.02
CA LEU A 120 0.47 -7.36 -15.29
C LEU A 120 1.03 -6.70 -14.03
N SER A 121 2.01 -5.83 -14.16
CA SER A 121 2.37 -4.93 -13.07
C SER A 121 2.24 -3.48 -13.49
N GLY A 122 1.96 -2.64 -12.50
CA GLY A 122 1.88 -1.20 -12.74
C GLY A 122 1.84 -0.36 -11.47
N SER A 123 1.94 0.96 -11.66
CA SER A 123 1.70 1.91 -10.58
C SER A 123 0.20 1.96 -10.23
N ALA A 124 -0.14 2.67 -9.17
CA ALA A 124 -1.54 2.81 -8.72
C ALA A 124 -2.49 3.37 -9.79
N SER A 125 -1.98 4.19 -10.70
CA SER A 125 -2.75 4.78 -11.80
C SER A 125 -3.45 3.74 -12.66
N VAL A 126 -2.84 2.57 -12.84
CA VAL A 126 -3.38 1.48 -13.68
C VAL A 126 -4.77 1.02 -13.23
N THR A 127 -5.04 0.99 -11.92
CA THR A 127 -6.34 0.53 -11.39
C THR A 127 -7.47 1.56 -11.55
N LEU A 128 -7.14 2.78 -11.93
CA LEU A 128 -8.02 3.93 -11.86
C LEU A 128 -8.47 4.43 -13.23
N GLU A 129 -7.79 3.99 -14.28
CA GLU A 129 -8.26 4.27 -15.63
C GLU A 129 -9.69 3.74 -15.79
N LYS A 130 -10.64 4.66 -15.98
CA LYS A 130 -12.07 4.32 -16.16
C LYS A 130 -12.23 3.25 -17.24
N ASN A 131 -11.47 3.36 -18.32
CA ASN A 131 -11.47 2.41 -19.43
C ASN A 131 -10.97 1.01 -19.00
N ALA A 132 -10.01 0.91 -18.07
CA ALA A 132 -9.52 -0.38 -17.57
C ALA A 132 -10.61 -1.12 -16.78
N ARG A 133 -11.32 -0.43 -15.91
CA ARG A 133 -12.42 -1.00 -15.13
C ARG A 133 -13.59 -1.45 -16.00
N GLU A 134 -13.93 -0.68 -17.05
CA GLU A 134 -15.04 -1.01 -17.94
C GLU A 134 -14.66 -2.13 -18.91
N SER A 135 -13.48 -2.09 -19.55
CA SER A 135 -13.11 -3.04 -20.60
C SER A 135 -12.64 -4.39 -20.07
N LEU A 136 -12.02 -4.42 -18.89
CA LEU A 136 -11.49 -5.64 -18.24
C LEU A 136 -12.36 -6.14 -17.09
N ALA A 137 -13.54 -5.56 -16.89
CA ALA A 137 -14.50 -6.02 -15.87
C ALA A 137 -14.80 -7.52 -16.06
N GLY A 138 -14.68 -8.28 -14.97
CA GLY A 138 -14.86 -9.73 -14.96
C GLY A 138 -13.75 -10.55 -15.65
N ARG A 139 -12.63 -9.91 -16.05
CA ARG A 139 -11.47 -10.55 -16.68
C ARG A 139 -10.18 -10.42 -15.88
N MET A 140 -10.13 -9.50 -14.94
CA MET A 140 -8.91 -9.15 -14.19
C MET A 140 -9.15 -9.14 -12.70
N ILE A 141 -8.15 -9.56 -11.94
CA ILE A 141 -8.08 -9.50 -10.49
C ILE A 141 -6.95 -8.54 -10.12
N ASP A 142 -7.27 -7.58 -9.24
CA ASP A 142 -6.31 -6.60 -8.75
C ASP A 142 -5.71 -7.08 -7.42
N ILE A 143 -4.37 -7.15 -7.35
CA ILE A 143 -3.62 -7.51 -6.14
C ILE A 143 -2.74 -6.34 -5.74
N TYR A 144 -2.94 -5.83 -4.53
CA TYR A 144 -2.18 -4.70 -4.01
C TYR A 144 -0.85 -5.14 -3.40
N ALA A 145 0.26 -4.69 -3.99
CA ALA A 145 1.60 -4.82 -3.43
C ALA A 145 1.86 -3.67 -2.44
N ALA A 146 1.53 -3.89 -1.18
CA ALA A 146 1.83 -2.94 -0.10
C ALA A 146 3.35 -2.84 0.15
N PRO A 147 3.84 -1.77 0.79
CA PRO A 147 5.15 -1.77 1.45
C PRO A 147 5.27 -2.97 2.41
N LEU A 148 6.49 -3.40 2.74
CA LEU A 148 6.70 -4.50 3.70
C LEU A 148 5.95 -4.22 5.00
N THR A 149 5.29 -5.22 5.53
CA THR A 149 4.78 -5.21 6.91
C THR A 149 5.95 -5.25 7.90
N PHE A 150 5.71 -4.97 9.18
CA PHE A 150 6.77 -5.10 10.19
C PHE A 150 7.31 -6.53 10.27
N LYS A 151 6.44 -7.53 10.14
CA LYS A 151 6.82 -8.96 10.09
C LYS A 151 7.75 -9.25 8.89
N GLU A 152 7.40 -8.79 7.69
CA GLU A 152 8.25 -8.91 6.50
C GLU A 152 9.58 -8.16 6.66
N PHE A 153 9.57 -6.97 7.29
CA PHE A 153 10.78 -6.20 7.55
C PHE A 153 11.75 -6.93 8.48
N LEU A 154 11.25 -7.58 9.55
CA LEU A 154 12.06 -8.41 10.44
C LEU A 154 12.67 -9.61 9.69
N ASP A 155 11.91 -10.27 8.81
CA ASP A 155 12.42 -11.32 7.96
C ASP A 155 13.52 -10.78 7.01
N TRP A 156 13.32 -9.61 6.41
CA TRP A 156 14.33 -8.94 5.58
C TRP A 156 15.61 -8.60 6.33
N LYS A 157 15.52 -8.28 7.61
CA LYS A 157 16.66 -8.06 8.52
C LYS A 157 17.31 -9.36 8.99
N ASN A 158 16.80 -10.55 8.58
CA ASN A 158 17.20 -11.86 9.05
C ASN A 158 17.12 -12.04 10.57
N ASN A 159 16.24 -11.31 11.25
CA ASN A 159 16.05 -11.37 12.70
C ASN A 159 14.98 -12.43 13.07
N LYS A 160 15.39 -13.70 13.05
CA LYS A 160 14.51 -14.83 13.36
C LYS A 160 14.03 -14.83 14.81
N VAL A 161 14.85 -14.37 15.75
CA VAL A 161 14.47 -14.32 17.18
C VAL A 161 13.29 -13.39 17.38
N ALA A 162 13.32 -12.19 16.77
CA ALA A 162 12.22 -11.25 16.85
C ALA A 162 10.96 -11.72 16.10
N LEU A 163 11.11 -12.58 15.08
CA LEU A 163 9.97 -13.15 14.35
C LEU A 163 9.29 -14.29 15.11
N ASP A 164 10.09 -15.25 15.60
CA ASP A 164 9.58 -16.51 16.17
C ASP A 164 9.22 -16.34 17.65
N ASN A 165 9.96 -15.50 18.39
CA ASN A 165 9.81 -15.27 19.81
C ASN A 165 9.99 -13.77 20.17
N PRO A 166 9.09 -12.89 19.71
CA PRO A 166 9.24 -11.45 19.88
C PRO A 166 9.31 -11.00 21.34
N GLU A 167 8.73 -11.76 22.26
CA GLU A 167 8.77 -11.45 23.70
C GLU A 167 10.16 -11.71 24.31
N LEU A 168 10.94 -12.65 23.75
CA LEU A 168 12.33 -12.87 24.17
C LEU A 168 13.28 -11.81 23.58
N ALA A 169 12.89 -11.19 22.49
CA ALA A 169 13.65 -10.14 21.79
C ALA A 169 13.32 -8.71 22.27
N GLN A 170 12.73 -8.51 23.45
CA GLN A 170 12.23 -7.20 23.92
C GLN A 170 13.27 -6.07 23.84
N GLY A 171 14.55 -6.36 24.09
CA GLY A 171 15.64 -5.38 23.97
C GLY A 171 15.96 -4.95 22.54
N GLU A 172 15.68 -5.81 21.55
CA GLU A 172 15.99 -5.59 20.14
C GLU A 172 14.77 -5.10 19.33
N ILE A 173 13.56 -5.47 19.76
CA ILE A 173 12.35 -5.22 18.97
C ILE A 173 11.98 -3.73 18.88
N GLN A 174 12.25 -2.96 19.94
CA GLN A 174 12.00 -1.52 19.94
C GLN A 174 12.92 -0.77 18.97
N PRO A 175 14.24 -0.98 18.95
CA PRO A 175 15.11 -0.44 17.90
C PRO A 175 14.68 -0.86 16.48
N LEU A 176 14.29 -2.12 16.28
CA LEU A 176 13.82 -2.62 15.00
C LEU A 176 12.49 -1.98 14.58
N LEU A 177 11.59 -1.76 15.53
CA LEU A 177 10.36 -1.01 15.27
C LEU A 177 10.65 0.42 14.82
N MET A 178 11.56 1.12 15.52
CA MET A 178 11.96 2.49 15.16
C MET A 178 12.61 2.53 13.78
N ASP A 179 13.44 1.54 13.47
CA ASP A 179 14.06 1.39 12.15
C ASP A 179 12.99 1.15 11.05
N TYR A 180 12.01 0.30 11.32
CA TYR A 180 10.87 0.08 10.43
C TYR A 180 10.04 1.34 10.21
N LEU A 181 9.69 2.07 11.26
CA LEU A 181 8.89 3.31 11.15
C LEU A 181 9.60 4.37 10.31
N ARG A 182 10.93 4.45 10.40
CA ARG A 182 11.78 5.34 9.63
C ARG A 182 11.91 4.94 8.16
N LYS A 183 12.03 3.65 7.86
CA LYS A 183 12.27 3.08 6.52
C LYS A 183 10.98 2.69 5.78
N GLY A 184 9.89 2.50 6.51
CA GLY A 184 8.53 2.36 5.99
C GLY A 184 8.25 1.16 5.11
N GLY A 185 8.99 0.08 5.27
CA GLY A 185 8.73 -1.15 4.53
C GLY A 185 9.17 -1.14 3.07
N PHE A 186 10.16 -0.31 2.71
CA PHE A 186 10.81 -0.37 1.39
C PHE A 186 11.98 -1.34 1.43
N PRO A 187 11.96 -2.44 0.62
CA PRO A 187 12.97 -3.51 0.70
C PRO A 187 14.41 -3.02 0.56
N GLU A 188 14.65 -2.06 -0.34
CA GLU A 188 15.99 -1.50 -0.59
C GLU A 188 16.55 -0.73 0.61
N LEU A 189 15.66 -0.22 1.49
CA LEU A 189 16.07 0.52 2.69
C LEU A 189 16.28 -0.37 3.92
N ALA A 190 15.91 -1.64 3.88
CA ALA A 190 15.94 -2.49 5.07
C ALA A 190 17.32 -2.50 5.76
N HIS A 191 18.40 -2.46 4.99
CA HIS A 191 19.78 -2.48 5.48
C HIS A 191 20.50 -1.12 5.41
N GLU A 192 19.81 -0.04 4.96
CA GLU A 192 20.40 1.30 4.90
C GLU A 192 20.47 1.91 6.31
N GLU A 193 21.62 2.35 6.76
CA GLU A 193 21.83 2.91 8.10
C GLU A 193 21.84 4.44 8.11
N SER A 194 22.18 5.06 6.98
CA SER A 194 22.25 6.50 6.86
C SER A 194 20.87 7.14 6.79
N ASP A 195 20.54 7.98 7.78
CA ASP A 195 19.30 8.76 7.81
C ASP A 195 19.14 9.66 6.59
N ASP A 196 20.22 10.24 6.11
CA ASP A 196 20.21 11.11 4.92
C ASP A 196 19.96 10.31 3.65
N ALA A 197 20.57 9.13 3.51
CA ALA A 197 20.31 8.23 2.39
C ALA A 197 18.85 7.76 2.37
N VAL A 198 18.31 7.35 3.53
CA VAL A 198 16.89 6.98 3.68
C VAL A 198 15.98 8.14 3.28
N ARG A 199 16.25 9.34 3.78
CA ARG A 199 15.46 10.54 3.50
C ARG A 199 15.49 10.91 2.01
N GLN A 200 16.67 10.93 1.40
CA GLN A 200 16.82 11.20 -0.03
C GLN A 200 16.14 10.16 -0.90
N TYR A 201 16.25 8.89 -0.53
CA TYR A 201 15.55 7.81 -1.24
C TYR A 201 14.03 7.99 -1.20
N LEU A 202 13.45 8.17 -0.02
CA LEU A 202 12.01 8.36 0.15
C LEU A 202 11.53 9.60 -0.60
N LYS A 203 12.21 10.73 -0.44
CA LYS A 203 11.85 12.00 -1.06
C LYS A 203 12.02 11.93 -2.59
N ASN A 204 13.24 11.70 -3.06
CA ASN A 204 13.59 11.91 -4.47
C ASN A 204 13.20 10.73 -5.37
N LEU A 205 13.29 9.48 -4.86
CA LEU A 205 13.06 8.30 -5.68
C LEU A 205 11.63 7.75 -5.59
N ILE A 206 10.85 8.19 -4.59
CA ILE A 206 9.46 7.78 -4.44
C ILE A 206 8.54 8.98 -4.57
N LEU A 207 8.54 9.89 -3.58
CA LEU A 207 7.54 10.95 -3.46
C LEU A 207 7.60 11.94 -4.62
N GLU A 208 8.76 12.50 -4.92
CA GLU A 208 8.90 13.50 -6.00
C GLU A 208 8.64 12.90 -7.38
N ARG A 209 9.00 11.63 -7.60
CA ARG A 209 8.67 10.97 -8.88
C ARG A 209 7.17 10.82 -9.07
N ILE A 210 6.43 10.44 -8.04
CA ILE A 210 4.98 10.32 -8.12
C ILE A 210 4.34 11.71 -8.31
N ILE A 211 4.80 12.72 -7.56
CA ILE A 211 4.24 14.08 -7.57
C ILE A 211 4.53 14.81 -8.89
N TYR A 212 5.77 14.75 -9.39
CA TYR A 212 6.19 15.56 -10.53
C TYR A 212 6.16 14.83 -11.87
N ARG A 213 5.99 13.52 -11.87
CA ARG A 213 5.96 12.74 -13.10
C ARG A 213 4.69 11.90 -13.22
N ASP A 214 4.44 10.96 -12.29
CA ASP A 214 3.41 9.96 -12.48
C ASP A 214 2.00 10.58 -12.44
N LEU A 215 1.67 11.32 -11.39
CA LEU A 215 0.35 11.96 -11.25
C LEU A 215 0.10 13.06 -12.31
N PRO A 216 1.07 13.96 -12.63
CA PRO A 216 0.87 14.91 -13.72
C PRO A 216 0.66 14.27 -15.09
N GLN A 217 1.36 13.19 -15.40
CA GLN A 217 1.18 12.47 -16.67
C GLN A 217 -0.21 11.82 -16.74
N GLU A 218 -0.63 11.17 -15.66
CA GLU A 218 -1.90 10.45 -15.60
C GLU A 218 -3.12 11.36 -15.66
N PHE A 219 -3.10 12.46 -14.91
CA PHE A 219 -4.24 13.37 -14.76
C PHE A 219 -4.10 14.69 -15.52
N ALA A 220 -3.10 14.82 -16.39
CA ALA A 220 -2.78 16.08 -17.10
C ALA A 220 -2.71 17.29 -16.16
N LEU A 221 -2.07 17.14 -15.00
CA LEU A 221 -2.03 18.17 -13.96
C LEU A 221 -1.02 19.27 -14.32
N LYS A 222 -1.44 20.51 -14.09
CA LYS A 222 -0.61 21.69 -14.33
C LYS A 222 0.11 22.20 -13.08
N ASP A 223 -0.36 21.84 -11.89
CA ASP A 223 0.13 22.36 -10.61
C ASP A 223 0.64 21.24 -9.69
N ALA A 224 1.81 20.70 -10.03
CA ALA A 224 2.45 19.65 -9.20
C ALA A 224 2.89 20.18 -7.82
N GLU A 225 3.14 21.52 -7.70
CA GLU A 225 3.49 22.14 -6.41
C GLU A 225 2.33 22.08 -5.40
N LEU A 226 1.09 22.16 -5.87
CA LEU A 226 -0.07 21.98 -5.00
C LEU A 226 -0.13 20.54 -4.46
N LEU A 227 0.18 19.52 -5.29
CA LEU A 227 0.28 18.14 -4.81
C LEU A 227 1.33 18.00 -3.70
N ARG A 228 2.53 18.56 -3.93
CA ARG A 228 3.61 18.55 -2.95
C ARG A 228 3.20 19.22 -1.64
N THR A 229 2.61 20.42 -1.74
CA THR A 229 2.16 21.20 -0.58
C THR A 229 1.13 20.43 0.25
N LEU A 230 0.14 19.81 -0.40
CA LEU A 230 -0.89 19.02 0.28
C LEU A 230 -0.32 17.74 0.90
N LEU A 231 0.59 17.06 0.20
CA LEU A 231 1.28 15.90 0.77
C LEU A 231 2.11 16.30 1.99
N GLU A 232 2.92 17.35 1.88
CA GLU A 232 3.76 17.82 2.98
C GLU A 232 2.90 18.24 4.20
N TYR A 233 1.76 18.90 3.97
CA TYR A 233 0.80 19.20 5.03
C TYR A 233 0.33 17.93 5.75
N ILE A 234 -0.01 16.86 5.02
CA ILE A 234 -0.49 15.61 5.60
C ILE A 234 0.61 14.87 6.35
N VAL A 235 1.82 14.75 5.77
CA VAL A 235 2.92 14.00 6.40
C VAL A 235 3.53 14.72 7.61
N ARG A 236 3.38 16.04 7.69
CA ARG A 236 3.78 16.81 8.88
C ARG A 236 2.81 16.64 10.04
N GLU A 237 1.54 16.45 9.74
CA GLU A 237 0.45 16.35 10.70
C GLU A 237 -0.48 15.17 10.37
N PRO A 238 0.04 13.92 10.34
CA PRO A 238 -0.77 12.76 10.00
C PRO A 238 -1.89 12.56 11.03
N GLY A 239 -3.03 12.07 10.56
CA GLY A 239 -4.20 11.85 11.41
C GLY A 239 -5.04 13.09 11.69
N ASN A 240 -4.60 14.26 11.26
CA ASN A 240 -5.43 15.46 11.40
C ASN A 240 -6.64 15.43 10.45
N ILE A 241 -7.77 15.96 10.95
CA ILE A 241 -8.95 16.15 10.10
C ILE A 241 -8.68 17.30 9.15
N VAL A 242 -8.68 17.00 7.86
CA VAL A 242 -8.43 18.00 6.82
C VAL A 242 -9.64 18.89 6.62
N ASN A 243 -9.46 20.18 6.84
CA ASN A 243 -10.44 21.20 6.52
C ASN A 243 -10.18 21.75 5.10
N VAL A 244 -10.93 21.24 4.13
CA VAL A 244 -10.81 21.62 2.71
C VAL A 244 -11.04 23.11 2.48
N GLU A 245 -11.94 23.75 3.27
CA GLU A 245 -12.23 25.19 3.15
C GLU A 245 -11.05 26.06 3.60
N ARG A 246 -10.40 25.65 4.69
CA ARG A 246 -9.19 26.31 5.17
C ARG A 246 -8.06 26.16 4.16
N LEU A 247 -7.79 24.96 3.68
CA LEU A 247 -6.75 24.72 2.67
C LEU A 247 -7.01 25.49 1.38
N ALA A 248 -8.26 25.61 0.96
CA ALA A 248 -8.64 26.40 -0.21
C ALA A 248 -8.29 27.87 -0.06
N ARG A 249 -8.55 28.46 1.11
CA ARG A 249 -8.17 29.86 1.42
C ARG A 249 -6.66 30.03 1.50
N ASP A 250 -5.99 29.15 2.24
CA ASP A 250 -4.55 29.26 2.52
C ASP A 250 -3.72 29.07 1.23
N THR A 251 -4.21 28.31 0.26
CA THR A 251 -3.55 28.05 -1.04
C THR A 251 -4.03 28.95 -2.18
N GLY A 252 -5.08 29.73 -1.97
CA GLY A 252 -5.71 30.54 -3.03
C GLY A 252 -6.36 29.69 -4.13
N ARG A 253 -6.80 28.47 -3.82
CA ARG A 253 -7.45 27.55 -4.75
C ARG A 253 -8.92 27.31 -4.39
N SER A 254 -9.72 26.78 -5.33
CA SER A 254 -11.09 26.40 -5.06
C SER A 254 -11.18 25.14 -4.18
N LYS A 255 -12.28 24.98 -3.41
CA LYS A 255 -12.56 23.74 -2.65
C LYS A 255 -12.59 22.50 -3.54
N ILE A 256 -13.10 22.63 -4.76
CA ILE A 256 -13.17 21.55 -5.75
C ILE A 256 -11.75 21.13 -6.15
N THR A 257 -10.86 22.10 -6.42
CA THR A 257 -9.46 21.86 -6.74
C THR A 257 -8.77 21.11 -5.60
N ILE A 258 -8.90 21.59 -4.36
CA ILE A 258 -8.30 20.90 -3.19
C ILE A 258 -8.83 19.47 -3.05
N GLY A 259 -10.15 19.28 -3.18
CA GLY A 259 -10.78 17.96 -3.14
C GLY A 259 -10.23 16.99 -4.19
N ASN A 260 -10.09 17.47 -5.45
CA ASN A 260 -9.52 16.68 -6.54
C ASN A 260 -8.05 16.30 -6.26
N TYR A 261 -7.24 17.26 -5.80
CA TYR A 261 -5.82 17.03 -5.52
C TYR A 261 -5.59 16.09 -4.34
N LEU A 262 -6.43 16.16 -3.30
CA LEU A 262 -6.45 15.15 -2.23
C LEU A 262 -6.85 13.76 -2.79
N GLY A 263 -7.75 13.71 -3.76
CA GLY A 263 -8.08 12.50 -4.51
C GLY A 263 -6.85 11.96 -5.28
N TYR A 264 -6.12 12.81 -6.00
CA TYR A 264 -4.93 12.40 -6.74
C TYR A 264 -3.82 11.85 -5.83
N LEU A 265 -3.64 12.41 -4.63
CA LEU A 265 -2.70 11.85 -3.64
C LEU A 265 -3.12 10.46 -3.17
N GLN A 266 -4.42 10.22 -3.00
CA GLN A 266 -4.94 8.88 -2.69
C GLN A 266 -4.72 7.92 -3.87
N TYR A 267 -4.96 8.39 -5.08
CA TYR A 267 -4.73 7.62 -6.30
C TYR A 267 -3.27 7.24 -6.49
N GLY A 268 -2.36 8.16 -6.18
CA GLY A 268 -0.92 7.89 -6.18
C GLY A 268 -0.48 6.94 -5.08
N LEU A 269 -1.38 6.44 -4.24
CA LEU A 269 -1.07 5.65 -3.04
C LEU A 269 -0.11 6.37 -2.09
N LEU A 270 -0.15 7.71 -2.06
CA LEU A 270 0.68 8.50 -1.14
C LEU A 270 0.02 8.68 0.22
N VAL A 271 -1.31 8.79 0.21
CA VAL A 271 -2.11 8.98 1.42
C VAL A 271 -3.37 8.10 1.39
N ARG A 272 -3.86 7.79 2.57
CA ARG A 272 -5.16 7.15 2.81
C ARG A 272 -6.09 8.14 3.52
N ALA A 273 -7.31 8.26 3.03
CA ALA A 273 -8.36 9.02 3.69
C ALA A 273 -9.26 8.11 4.52
N ILE A 274 -9.51 8.49 5.76
CA ILE A 274 -10.33 7.74 6.72
C ILE A 274 -11.56 8.56 7.06
N GLY A 275 -12.75 7.96 6.92
CA GLY A 275 -14.04 8.62 7.13
C GLY A 275 -14.49 8.63 8.59
N ASN A 276 -15.32 9.60 8.99
CA ASN A 276 -15.95 9.55 10.31
C ASN A 276 -17.13 8.55 10.29
N LEU A 277 -17.07 7.55 11.16
CA LEU A 277 -18.16 6.58 11.31
C LEU A 277 -19.45 7.28 11.76
N ARG A 278 -20.47 7.23 10.93
CA ARG A 278 -21.78 7.83 11.20
C ARG A 278 -22.91 6.98 10.65
N PRO A 279 -24.09 6.98 11.28
CA PRO A 279 -25.31 6.46 10.66
C PRO A 279 -25.63 7.28 9.41
N GLY A 280 -25.73 6.62 8.27
CA GLY A 280 -26.10 7.23 7.00
C GLY A 280 -24.92 7.76 6.19
N PHE A 281 -24.80 7.24 4.96
CA PHE A 281 -23.71 7.53 4.01
C PHE A 281 -23.53 9.03 3.72
N LEU A 282 -24.62 9.78 3.47
CA LEU A 282 -24.55 11.20 3.13
C LEU A 282 -24.07 12.07 4.31
N ILE A 283 -24.35 11.67 5.55
CA ILE A 283 -23.88 12.38 6.74
C ILE A 283 -22.39 12.14 6.92
N ALA A 284 -21.94 10.90 6.75
CA ALA A 284 -20.54 10.54 6.82
C ALA A 284 -19.69 11.26 5.76
N SER A 285 -20.19 11.35 4.52
CA SER A 285 -19.46 11.96 3.40
C SER A 285 -19.24 13.48 3.55
N ARG A 286 -20.09 14.18 4.32
CA ARG A 286 -19.99 15.63 4.57
C ARG A 286 -19.04 16.00 5.71
N LYS A 287 -18.61 15.03 6.52
CA LYS A 287 -17.67 15.25 7.63
C LYS A 287 -16.24 15.24 7.13
N GLY A 288 -15.37 15.98 7.82
CA GLY A 288 -13.94 15.99 7.49
C GLY A 288 -13.35 14.57 7.57
N LYS A 289 -12.41 14.29 6.71
CA LYS A 289 -11.65 13.04 6.70
C LYS A 289 -10.31 13.23 7.40
N LYS A 290 -9.86 12.21 8.13
CA LYS A 290 -8.48 12.10 8.55
C LYS A 290 -7.63 11.57 7.38
N TYR A 291 -6.40 12.05 7.26
CA TYR A 291 -5.48 11.58 6.23
C TYR A 291 -4.20 11.06 6.87
N TYR A 292 -3.77 9.90 6.43
CA TYR A 292 -2.52 9.26 6.86
C TYR A 292 -1.66 8.94 5.65
N PRO A 293 -0.32 9.08 5.74
CA PRO A 293 0.56 8.55 4.71
C PRO A 293 0.43 7.02 4.63
N VAL A 294 0.53 6.44 3.44
CA VAL A 294 0.49 4.97 3.26
C VAL A 294 1.77 4.27 3.74
N SER A 295 2.78 5.04 4.08
CA SER A 295 3.97 4.57 4.78
C SER A 295 4.33 5.57 5.87
N PRO A 296 4.51 5.14 7.14
CA PRO A 296 4.94 6.03 8.22
C PRO A 296 6.27 6.74 7.92
N ALA A 297 7.15 6.14 7.13
CA ALA A 297 8.41 6.75 6.71
C ALA A 297 8.26 8.01 5.86
N PHE A 298 7.12 8.24 5.22
CA PHE A 298 6.90 9.48 4.48
C PHE A 298 6.93 10.71 5.41
N CYS A 299 6.60 10.54 6.70
CA CYS A 299 6.79 11.59 7.70
C CYS A 299 8.28 11.94 7.86
N PHE A 300 9.17 10.95 7.80
CA PHE A 300 10.62 11.15 7.89
C PHE A 300 11.22 11.88 6.68
N ALA A 301 10.63 11.71 5.49
CA ALA A 301 11.13 12.32 4.26
C ALA A 301 11.14 13.87 4.31
N TYR A 302 10.24 14.50 5.07
CA TYR A 302 10.06 15.94 5.13
C TYR A 302 10.35 16.57 6.49
N ARG A 303 10.85 15.79 7.48
CA ARG A 303 11.12 16.29 8.84
C ARG A 303 12.48 15.85 9.36
N SER A 304 13.18 16.78 10.02
CA SER A 304 14.43 16.49 10.74
C SER A 304 14.19 16.07 12.20
N ASP A 305 13.01 16.37 12.76
CA ASP A 305 12.61 16.13 14.15
C ASP A 305 11.80 14.81 14.33
N PHE A 306 12.07 13.81 13.49
CA PHE A 306 11.32 12.54 13.46
C PHE A 306 11.26 11.81 14.81
N TYR A 307 12.29 11.94 15.62
CA TYR A 307 12.42 11.20 16.87
C TYR A 307 11.79 11.90 18.09
N THR A 308 11.04 12.98 17.90
CA THR A 308 10.30 13.60 19.00
C THR A 308 9.08 12.74 19.37
N ASP A 309 8.77 12.61 20.68
CA ASP A 309 7.62 11.83 21.16
C ASP A 309 6.30 12.30 20.52
N ALA A 310 6.14 13.60 20.29
CA ALA A 310 4.95 14.16 19.67
C ALA A 310 4.76 13.66 18.23
N LEU A 311 5.85 13.57 17.45
CA LEU A 311 5.77 13.04 16.09
C LEU A 311 5.64 11.51 16.08
N LEU A 312 6.38 10.82 16.97
CA LEU A 312 6.32 9.37 17.07
C LEU A 312 4.92 8.87 17.44
N ALA A 313 4.16 9.62 18.25
CA ALA A 313 2.76 9.33 18.51
C ALA A 313 1.93 9.28 17.21
N LYS A 314 2.09 10.28 16.34
CA LYS A 314 1.40 10.36 15.04
C LYS A 314 1.88 9.33 14.02
N VAL A 315 3.17 9.01 14.05
CA VAL A 315 3.77 7.96 13.23
C VAL A 315 3.27 6.58 13.63
N ALA A 316 3.15 6.34 14.96
CA ALA A 316 2.56 5.11 15.50
C ALA A 316 1.09 4.96 15.06
N GLU A 317 0.30 6.04 15.18
CA GLU A 317 -1.08 6.07 14.66
C GLU A 317 -1.13 5.78 13.16
N SER A 318 -0.21 6.35 12.37
CA SER A 318 -0.10 6.06 10.93
C SER A 318 0.22 4.59 10.64
N ALA A 319 1.11 3.98 11.43
CA ALA A 319 1.44 2.56 11.28
C ALA A 319 0.24 1.65 11.60
N VAL A 320 -0.54 1.98 12.62
CA VAL A 320 -1.80 1.29 12.96
C VAL A 320 -2.83 1.47 11.85
N ALA A 321 -3.00 2.69 11.31
CA ALA A 321 -3.89 2.97 10.19
C ALA A 321 -3.59 2.08 8.98
N MET A 322 -2.30 1.89 8.68
CA MET A 322 -1.85 1.04 7.57
C MET A 322 -2.05 -0.45 7.84
N LYS A 323 -1.70 -0.93 9.04
CA LYS A 323 -1.90 -2.33 9.45
C LYS A 323 -3.37 -2.74 9.36
N LEU A 324 -4.27 -1.87 9.83
CA LEU A 324 -5.72 -2.11 9.82
C LEU A 324 -6.35 -1.97 8.43
N ASN A 325 -5.65 -1.42 7.46
CA ASN A 325 -6.29 -0.92 6.24
C ASN A 325 -7.48 0.00 6.57
N ALA A 326 -7.28 0.90 7.57
CA ALA A 326 -8.35 1.62 8.26
C ALA A 326 -9.27 2.40 7.31
N GLU A 327 -10.58 2.34 7.57
CA GLU A 327 -11.61 3.04 6.81
C GLU A 327 -12.33 4.12 7.65
N TYR A 328 -12.43 3.90 8.96
CA TYR A 328 -13.22 4.74 9.84
C TYR A 328 -12.45 5.17 11.08
N TYR A 329 -12.68 6.44 11.48
CA TYR A 329 -12.48 6.95 12.81
C TYR A 329 -13.84 7.35 13.39
N TYR A 330 -13.91 7.66 14.69
CA TYR A 330 -15.13 8.20 15.27
C TYR A 330 -14.88 9.52 15.97
N ARG A 331 -15.74 10.53 15.74
CA ARG A 331 -15.70 11.81 16.45
C ARG A 331 -17.11 12.38 16.62
N ASN A 332 -17.62 12.38 17.85
CA ASN A 332 -18.88 13.00 18.24
C ASN A 332 -18.92 13.19 19.77
N GLY A 333 -18.46 14.35 20.23
CA GLY A 333 -18.24 14.65 21.65
C GLY A 333 -16.88 14.19 22.17
N PHE A 334 -16.42 13.02 21.71
CA PHE A 334 -15.09 12.46 21.95
C PHE A 334 -14.59 11.80 20.64
N GLU A 335 -13.33 11.37 20.62
CA GLU A 335 -12.69 10.80 19.43
C GLU A 335 -12.13 9.42 19.72
N ILE A 336 -12.25 8.49 18.73
CA ILE A 336 -11.56 7.21 18.65
C ILE A 336 -10.77 7.19 17.35
N ASP A 337 -9.50 6.84 17.43
CA ASP A 337 -8.58 6.91 16.29
C ASP A 337 -9.04 6.01 15.14
N PHE A 338 -9.42 4.77 15.44
CA PHE A 338 -9.87 3.82 14.43
C PHE A 338 -11.07 3.01 14.89
N VAL A 339 -11.95 2.70 13.96
CA VAL A 339 -13.05 1.79 14.16
C VAL A 339 -13.03 0.77 13.04
N ARG A 340 -12.69 -0.49 13.38
CA ARG A 340 -12.83 -1.62 12.47
C ARG A 340 -14.28 -2.08 12.48
N LYS A 341 -14.86 -2.22 11.30
CA LYS A 341 -16.21 -2.69 11.12
C LYS A 341 -16.18 -3.93 10.21
N ASP A 342 -16.69 -5.05 10.73
CA ASP A 342 -16.88 -6.29 9.97
C ASP A 342 -18.34 -6.71 10.10
N GLY A 343 -19.12 -6.47 9.05
CA GLY A 343 -20.56 -6.62 9.09
C GLY A 343 -21.21 -5.74 10.16
N GLN A 344 -21.73 -6.38 11.22
CA GLN A 344 -22.31 -5.70 12.39
C GLN A 344 -21.32 -5.58 13.56
N GLU A 345 -20.21 -6.27 13.52
CA GLU A 345 -19.20 -6.19 14.57
C GLU A 345 -18.40 -4.90 14.44
N ILE A 346 -18.21 -4.22 15.55
CA ILE A 346 -17.49 -2.97 15.68
C ILE A 346 -16.40 -3.15 16.73
N LEU A 347 -15.16 -2.87 16.36
CA LEU A 347 -14.02 -2.91 17.27
C LEU A 347 -13.33 -1.53 17.29
N PRO A 348 -13.42 -0.77 18.39
CA PRO A 348 -12.71 0.48 18.55
C PRO A 348 -11.24 0.22 18.90
N ILE A 349 -10.35 1.04 18.31
CA ILE A 349 -8.92 0.95 18.50
C ILE A 349 -8.39 2.37 18.72
N GLU A 350 -7.70 2.56 19.83
CA GLU A 350 -7.09 3.82 20.21
C GLU A 350 -5.56 3.66 20.29
N VAL A 351 -4.80 4.70 19.96
CA VAL A 351 -3.33 4.68 19.99
C VAL A 351 -2.83 5.69 21.01
N LYS A 352 -2.04 5.25 21.97
CA LYS A 352 -1.44 6.10 23.02
C LYS A 352 0.06 5.84 23.12
N TRP A 353 0.86 6.76 22.61
CA TRP A 353 2.33 6.69 22.67
C TRP A 353 2.90 7.01 24.06
N GLY A 354 2.21 7.85 24.80
CA GLY A 354 2.55 8.21 26.20
C GLY A 354 1.86 7.34 27.23
N LYS A 355 1.42 7.95 28.34
CA LYS A 355 0.67 7.24 29.39
C LYS A 355 -0.63 6.67 28.84
N PRO A 356 -0.91 5.38 29.06
CA PRO A 356 -2.17 4.77 28.64
C PRO A 356 -3.39 5.49 29.26
N ASP A 357 -4.37 5.81 28.43
CA ASP A 357 -5.63 6.42 28.85
C ASP A 357 -6.80 5.72 28.14
N GLU A 358 -7.70 5.13 28.91
CA GLU A 358 -8.81 4.31 28.45
C GLU A 358 -10.15 5.06 28.40
N VAL A 359 -10.17 6.34 28.81
CA VAL A 359 -11.42 7.10 29.01
C VAL A 359 -12.28 7.17 27.76
N GLN A 360 -11.69 7.54 26.63
CA GLN A 360 -12.43 7.67 25.36
C GLN A 360 -12.88 6.30 24.83
N LEU A 361 -12.05 5.29 24.99
CA LEU A 361 -12.35 3.93 24.57
C LEU A 361 -13.54 3.35 25.36
N LYS A 362 -13.53 3.53 26.69
CA LYS A 362 -14.67 3.13 27.57
C LYS A 362 -15.95 3.87 27.19
N ALA A 363 -15.88 5.18 26.99
CA ALA A 363 -17.03 5.98 26.59
C ALA A 363 -17.63 5.52 25.25
N PHE A 364 -16.77 5.09 24.31
CA PHE A 364 -17.23 4.53 23.03
C PHE A 364 -17.90 3.17 23.24
N MET A 365 -17.25 2.28 24.00
CA MET A 365 -17.79 0.94 24.28
C MET A 365 -19.15 1.01 24.99
N GLU A 366 -19.30 1.86 25.98
CA GLU A 366 -20.57 2.10 26.66
C GLU A 366 -21.65 2.64 25.70
N LYS A 367 -21.29 3.67 24.93
CA LYS A 367 -22.23 4.30 23.99
C LYS A 367 -22.83 3.37 22.96
N PHE A 368 -22.03 2.43 22.46
CA PHE A 368 -22.41 1.51 21.38
C PHE A 368 -22.66 0.08 21.88
N SER A 369 -22.63 -0.14 23.19
CA SER A 369 -22.81 -1.46 23.84
C SER A 369 -21.84 -2.49 23.27
N ILE A 370 -20.57 -2.11 23.11
CA ILE A 370 -19.50 -2.95 22.56
C ILE A 370 -18.72 -3.58 23.70
N PRO A 371 -18.52 -4.92 23.68
CA PRO A 371 -17.89 -5.64 24.79
C PRO A 371 -16.37 -5.47 24.85
N SER A 372 -15.71 -5.13 23.74
CA SER A 372 -14.25 -5.14 23.68
C SER A 372 -13.67 -3.97 22.89
N GLY A 373 -12.42 -3.58 23.22
CA GLY A 373 -11.64 -2.56 22.55
C GLY A 373 -10.13 -2.80 22.68
N ILE A 374 -9.35 -2.17 21.83
CA ILE A 374 -7.89 -2.29 21.83
C ILE A 374 -7.28 -0.92 22.10
N LEU A 375 -6.35 -0.86 23.05
CA LEU A 375 -5.49 0.28 23.28
C LEU A 375 -4.07 -0.07 22.84
N VAL A 376 -3.65 0.45 21.69
CA VAL A 376 -2.27 0.29 21.22
C VAL A 376 -1.37 1.27 21.96
N THR A 377 -0.33 0.74 22.62
CA THR A 377 0.58 1.50 23.47
C THR A 377 1.99 1.49 22.90
N ARG A 378 2.89 2.31 23.45
CA ARG A 378 4.31 2.27 23.10
C ARG A 378 4.96 0.93 23.51
N ASP A 379 4.79 0.53 24.78
CA ASP A 379 5.52 -0.57 25.42
C ASP A 379 4.71 -1.31 26.50
N VAL A 380 3.50 -0.85 26.82
CA VAL A 380 2.68 -1.46 27.87
C VAL A 380 1.84 -2.60 27.28
N PHE A 381 1.99 -3.77 27.88
CA PHE A 381 1.14 -4.94 27.60
C PHE A 381 0.25 -5.24 28.82
N ARG A 382 -1.00 -5.52 28.57
CA ARG A 382 -1.95 -6.03 29.57
C ARG A 382 -3.02 -6.81 28.83
N ASP A 383 -3.21 -8.06 29.25
CA ASP A 383 -4.34 -8.86 28.79
C ASP A 383 -5.67 -8.17 29.11
N GLU A 384 -6.73 -8.63 28.46
CA GLU A 384 -8.04 -8.03 28.54
C GLU A 384 -8.51 -7.86 29.99
N ARG A 385 -8.77 -6.61 30.37
CA ARG A 385 -9.36 -6.24 31.63
C ARG A 385 -10.52 -5.27 31.36
N SER A 386 -11.70 -5.59 31.85
CA SER A 386 -12.90 -4.78 31.61
C SER A 386 -13.19 -4.58 30.10
N GLY A 387 -12.92 -5.61 29.28
CA GLY A 387 -13.10 -5.57 27.85
C GLY A 387 -12.01 -4.82 27.05
N ILE A 388 -10.97 -4.28 27.70
CA ILE A 388 -9.90 -3.55 27.00
C ILE A 388 -8.58 -4.30 27.09
N ARG A 389 -8.00 -4.58 25.92
CA ARG A 389 -6.66 -5.15 25.76
C ARG A 389 -5.65 -4.06 25.45
N LEU A 390 -4.57 -3.96 26.24
CA LEU A 390 -3.43 -3.09 25.97
C LEU A 390 -2.37 -3.87 25.21
N VAL A 391 -1.94 -3.36 24.07
CA VAL A 391 -0.99 -4.05 23.18
C VAL A 391 0.12 -3.08 22.76
N PRO A 392 1.41 -3.40 22.98
CA PRO A 392 2.51 -2.62 22.42
C PRO A 392 2.43 -2.56 20.91
N LEU A 393 2.82 -1.42 20.31
CA LEU A 393 2.74 -1.22 18.85
C LEU A 393 3.45 -2.33 18.09
N TRP A 394 4.64 -2.76 18.50
CA TRP A 394 5.38 -3.83 17.84
C TRP A 394 4.59 -5.15 17.81
N LYS A 395 3.93 -5.50 18.92
CA LYS A 395 3.12 -6.72 19.03
C LYS A 395 1.89 -6.61 18.13
N PHE A 396 1.20 -5.47 18.19
CA PHE A 396 0.05 -5.18 17.33
C PHE A 396 0.39 -5.30 15.83
N LEU A 397 1.56 -4.81 15.41
CA LEU A 397 2.01 -4.89 14.02
C LEU A 397 2.42 -6.32 13.59
N LEU A 398 2.76 -7.20 14.52
CA LEU A 398 3.11 -8.61 14.26
C LEU A 398 1.92 -9.56 14.27
N GLU A 399 0.83 -9.20 14.97
CA GLU A 399 -0.42 -9.98 14.96
C GLU A 399 -1.01 -10.03 13.52
N ASP A 400 -1.67 -11.14 13.15
CA ASP A 400 -2.28 -11.34 11.82
C ASP A 400 -3.61 -10.58 11.65
#